data_a9fad369869b07bbfc8527ab03a51573
#
_entry.id   a9fad369869b07bbfc8527ab03a51573
#
_cell.length_a   1.000
_cell.length_b   1.000
_cell.length_c   1.000
_cell.angle_alpha   90.00
_cell.angle_beta   90.00
_cell.angle_gamma   90.00
#
_symmetry.space_group_name_H-M   'P 1'
#
loop_
_entity.id
_entity.type
_entity.pdbx_description
1 polymer ?
#
loop_
_entity_poly.entity_id
_entity_poly.type
_entity_poly.pdbx_seq_one_letter_code
_entity_poly.pdbx_strand_id
1 'polypeptide(L)'
;MYGLTILSPIIDDPKIKVSHDSALRMFLQNMPRHSHSPFANVSGTHICRLVVMDDVVFVGSPAKEEHLKSKYLVFNSNLYGGLDAYLEEMAGKIPDVVDNIWSHCVGYPGAADPKAFAAYMKKCQIETTFFFADVNDKTVEQTLRALQTKVEFTAFIEQNQGRSPAQLQREFAAFWERVRRLPLPPAGARELGTGQAAGA
;
A
#
# COMPACT_ATOMS: atom_id res chain seq x y z
N MET A 1 11.36 -5.39 6.33
CA MET A 1 10.58 -4.49 5.44
C MET A 1 11.47 -4.07 4.28
N TYR A 2 10.90 -3.84 3.09
CA TYR A 2 11.63 -3.46 1.88
C TYR A 2 11.00 -2.19 1.29
N GLY A 3 11.79 -1.18 0.96
CA GLY A 3 11.35 0.04 0.30
C GLY A 3 11.53 -0.08 -1.21
N LEU A 4 10.43 -0.17 -1.94
CA LEU A 4 10.41 -0.31 -3.39
C LEU A 4 10.11 1.03 -4.05
N THR A 5 10.89 1.39 -5.06
CA THR A 5 10.61 2.54 -5.95
C THR A 5 10.72 2.08 -7.40
N ILE A 6 9.63 2.23 -8.13
CA ILE A 6 9.54 1.91 -9.56
C ILE A 6 9.29 3.19 -10.34
N LEU A 7 10.01 3.37 -11.43
CA LEU A 7 9.84 4.48 -12.37
C LEU A 7 9.56 3.92 -13.76
N SER A 8 8.28 3.81 -14.11
CA SER A 8 7.84 3.29 -15.41
C SER A 8 7.57 4.44 -16.38
N PRO A 9 8.24 4.50 -17.55
CA PRO A 9 7.96 5.53 -18.54
C PRO A 9 6.56 5.35 -19.12
N ILE A 10 5.79 6.44 -19.17
CA ILE A 10 4.44 6.45 -19.75
C ILE A 10 4.53 6.57 -21.26
N ILE A 11 3.66 5.86 -21.97
CA ILE A 11 3.58 5.91 -23.44
C ILE A 11 3.15 7.31 -23.86
N ASP A 12 3.91 7.91 -24.76
CA ASP A 12 3.56 9.15 -25.45
C ASP A 12 3.11 8.80 -26.87
N ASP A 13 1.78 8.85 -27.11
CA ASP A 13 1.20 8.62 -28.42
C ASP A 13 0.34 9.84 -28.82
N PRO A 14 0.83 10.68 -29.72
CA PRO A 14 0.11 11.87 -30.16
C PRO A 14 -1.15 11.59 -30.99
N LYS A 15 -1.41 10.33 -31.39
CA LYS A 15 -2.56 9.95 -32.20
C LYS A 15 -3.82 9.66 -31.39
N ILE A 16 -3.69 9.44 -30.09
CA ILE A 16 -4.82 9.12 -29.21
C ILE A 16 -5.49 10.40 -28.69
N LYS A 17 -6.83 10.37 -28.58
CA LYS A 17 -7.62 11.54 -28.12
C LYS A 17 -7.40 11.84 -26.63
N VAL A 18 -7.26 10.81 -25.80
CA VAL A 18 -6.96 10.93 -24.38
C VAL A 18 -5.58 10.33 -24.13
N SER A 19 -4.64 11.15 -23.70
CA SER A 19 -3.26 10.69 -23.44
C SER A 19 -3.20 9.64 -22.33
N HIS A 20 -2.21 8.76 -22.40
CA HIS A 20 -2.03 7.68 -21.43
C HIS A 20 -1.88 8.21 -19.99
N ASP A 21 -1.19 9.31 -19.79
CA ASP A 21 -1.07 9.94 -18.47
C ASP A 21 -2.39 10.47 -17.93
N SER A 22 -3.23 11.06 -18.79
CA SER A 22 -4.56 11.54 -18.41
C SER A 22 -5.50 10.40 -18.06
N ALA A 23 -5.53 9.33 -18.86
CA ALA A 23 -6.32 8.14 -18.57
C ALA A 23 -5.88 7.48 -17.25
N LEU A 24 -4.57 7.35 -17.05
CA LEU A 24 -3.99 6.81 -15.81
C LEU A 24 -4.37 7.66 -14.58
N ARG A 25 -4.30 9.00 -14.68
CA ARG A 25 -4.72 9.90 -13.59
C ARG A 25 -6.18 9.70 -13.23
N MET A 26 -7.06 9.64 -14.24
CA MET A 26 -8.49 9.41 -14.04
C MET A 26 -8.74 8.07 -13.34
N PHE A 27 -8.07 7.01 -13.75
CA PHE A 27 -8.17 5.70 -13.10
C PHE A 27 -7.73 5.75 -11.63
N LEU A 28 -6.53 6.31 -11.36
CA LEU A 28 -5.96 6.39 -10.01
C LEU A 28 -6.80 7.26 -9.07
N GLN A 29 -7.38 8.37 -9.56
CA GLN A 29 -8.22 9.26 -8.76
C GLN A 29 -9.52 8.60 -8.31
N ASN A 30 -10.06 7.68 -9.12
CA ASN A 30 -11.30 6.95 -8.85
C ASN A 30 -11.07 5.60 -8.14
N MET A 31 -9.81 5.22 -7.89
CA MET A 31 -9.51 3.95 -7.24
C MET A 31 -10.00 3.92 -5.79
N PRO A 32 -10.64 2.83 -5.35
CA PRO A 32 -11.06 2.67 -3.97
C PRO A 32 -9.88 2.76 -2.99
N ARG A 33 -10.14 3.32 -1.81
CA ARG A 33 -9.15 3.59 -0.78
C ARG A 33 -9.40 2.77 0.48
N HIS A 34 -8.44 2.78 1.39
CA HIS A 34 -8.50 2.08 2.68
C HIS A 34 -8.73 0.58 2.51
N SER A 35 -9.62 -0.03 3.29
CA SER A 35 -9.94 -1.47 3.22
C SER A 35 -10.57 -1.92 1.90
N HIS A 36 -11.07 -0.99 1.10
CA HIS A 36 -11.61 -1.25 -0.24
C HIS A 36 -10.56 -1.11 -1.35
N SER A 37 -9.35 -0.68 -1.00
CA SER A 37 -8.25 -0.61 -1.96
C SER A 37 -7.88 -2.01 -2.47
N PRO A 38 -7.71 -2.21 -3.78
CA PRO A 38 -7.25 -3.50 -4.30
C PRO A 38 -5.89 -3.91 -3.71
N PHE A 39 -5.03 -2.96 -3.38
CA PHE A 39 -3.73 -3.23 -2.75
C PHE A 39 -3.85 -3.82 -1.33
N ALA A 40 -5.01 -3.72 -0.67
CA ALA A 40 -5.26 -4.40 0.59
C ALA A 40 -5.30 -5.94 0.45
N ASN A 41 -5.52 -6.44 -0.78
CA ASN A 41 -5.51 -7.88 -1.08
C ASN A 41 -4.11 -8.44 -1.36
N VAL A 42 -3.09 -7.58 -1.48
CA VAL A 42 -1.69 -7.99 -1.67
C VAL A 42 -1.03 -8.09 -0.31
N SER A 43 -0.77 -9.33 0.14
CA SER A 43 -0.20 -9.57 1.46
C SER A 43 1.20 -8.92 1.55
N GLY A 44 1.55 -8.39 2.66
CA GLY A 44 2.84 -7.71 2.80
C GLY A 44 2.85 -6.23 2.40
N THR A 45 1.81 -5.68 1.77
CA THR A 45 1.72 -4.24 1.51
C THR A 45 1.43 -3.46 2.79
N HIS A 46 2.42 -2.77 3.33
CA HIS A 46 2.20 -1.84 4.44
C HIS A 46 1.68 -0.49 3.95
N ILE A 47 2.34 0.07 2.96
CA ILE A 47 1.99 1.35 2.35
C ILE A 47 2.36 1.28 0.89
N CYS A 48 1.49 1.78 0.01
CA CYS A 48 1.86 2.04 -1.38
C CYS A 48 1.31 3.39 -1.83
N ARG A 49 1.97 3.97 -2.82
CA ARG A 49 1.51 5.19 -3.50
C ARG A 49 1.90 5.18 -4.96
N LEU A 50 1.05 5.79 -5.77
CA LEU A 50 1.25 5.99 -7.20
C LEU A 50 1.20 7.50 -7.51
N VAL A 51 2.14 7.95 -8.29
CA VAL A 51 2.25 9.35 -8.72
C VAL A 51 2.55 9.39 -10.22
N VAL A 52 1.80 10.16 -10.97
CA VAL A 52 2.16 10.48 -12.35
C VAL A 52 3.03 11.73 -12.32
N MET A 53 4.29 11.57 -12.68
CA MET A 53 5.28 12.63 -12.74
C MET A 53 5.39 13.17 -14.16
N ASP A 54 5.05 14.45 -14.32
CA ASP A 54 5.07 15.09 -15.64
C ASP A 54 6.46 15.57 -16.01
N ASP A 55 7.17 16.16 -15.04
CA ASP A 55 8.47 16.76 -15.23
C ASP A 55 9.25 16.83 -13.92
N VAL A 56 10.50 17.23 -13.99
CA VAL A 56 11.34 17.53 -12.81
C VAL A 56 11.00 18.91 -12.24
N VAL A 57 11.23 19.08 -10.95
CA VAL A 57 11.03 20.36 -10.29
C VAL A 57 12.16 21.30 -10.64
N PHE A 58 11.83 22.51 -11.08
CA PHE A 58 12.81 23.57 -11.29
C PHE A 58 13.46 23.97 -9.97
N VAL A 59 14.79 23.92 -9.91
CA VAL A 59 15.55 24.17 -8.68
C VAL A 59 16.00 25.63 -8.51
N GLY A 60 15.62 26.52 -9.41
CA GLY A 60 15.91 27.94 -9.35
C GLY A 60 17.19 28.37 -10.08
N SER A 61 17.40 29.71 -10.18
CA SER A 61 18.60 30.31 -10.77
C SER A 61 19.82 30.10 -9.84
N PRO A 62 21.03 29.81 -10.38
CA PRO A 62 21.42 29.84 -11.80
C PRO A 62 21.30 28.48 -12.52
N ALA A 63 20.54 27.53 -11.99
CA ALA A 63 20.39 26.21 -12.60
C ALA A 63 19.76 26.32 -14.00
N LYS A 64 20.24 25.50 -14.93
CA LYS A 64 19.63 25.34 -16.24
C LYS A 64 18.29 24.64 -16.05
N GLU A 65 17.25 25.14 -16.74
CA GLU A 65 15.98 24.44 -16.77
C GLU A 65 16.13 23.11 -17.52
N GLU A 66 15.74 22.03 -16.87
CA GLU A 66 15.82 20.68 -17.41
C GLU A 66 14.42 20.10 -17.49
N HIS A 67 14.18 19.34 -18.56
CA HIS A 67 12.89 18.68 -18.79
C HIS A 67 13.07 17.19 -19.00
N LEU A 68 12.13 16.40 -18.50
CA LEU A 68 12.09 14.97 -18.76
C LEU A 68 11.69 14.71 -20.22
N LYS A 69 12.33 13.71 -20.83
CA LYS A 69 11.97 13.28 -22.19
C LYS A 69 10.64 12.51 -22.26
N SER A 70 10.15 12.03 -21.14
CA SER A 70 8.90 11.27 -21.00
C SER A 70 8.29 11.56 -19.65
N LYS A 71 6.96 11.40 -19.54
CA LYS A 71 6.26 11.34 -18.26
C LYS A 71 6.50 9.95 -17.62
N TYR A 72 6.42 9.87 -16.32
CA TYR A 72 6.66 8.63 -15.60
C TYR A 72 5.56 8.33 -14.60
N LEU A 73 5.22 7.05 -14.50
CA LEU A 73 4.51 6.52 -13.36
C LEU A 73 5.51 6.13 -12.28
N VAL A 74 5.43 6.80 -11.14
CA VAL A 74 6.20 6.47 -9.94
C VAL A 74 5.33 5.59 -9.05
N PHE A 75 5.76 4.36 -8.79
CA PHE A 75 5.15 3.49 -7.80
C PHE A 75 6.12 3.28 -6.65
N ASN A 76 5.69 3.62 -5.45
CA ASN A 76 6.43 3.36 -4.21
C ASN A 76 5.63 2.38 -3.36
N SER A 77 6.31 1.39 -2.79
CA SER A 77 5.72 0.47 -1.84
C SER A 77 6.69 0.16 -0.71
N ASN A 78 6.17 0.18 0.51
CA ASN A 78 6.85 -0.41 1.65
C ASN A 78 6.21 -1.78 1.89
N LEU A 79 6.99 -2.82 1.68
CA LEU A 79 6.50 -4.19 1.71
C LEU A 79 7.24 -5.05 2.74
N TYR A 80 6.58 -6.10 3.20
CA TYR A 80 7.17 -7.16 4.01
C TYR A 80 7.29 -8.44 3.17
N GLY A 81 8.44 -9.09 3.23
CA GLY A 81 8.73 -10.30 2.46
C GLY A 81 9.67 -10.07 1.28
N GLY A 82 9.80 -11.07 0.43
CA GLY A 82 10.65 -11.03 -0.77
C GLY A 82 10.00 -10.26 -1.90
N LEU A 83 10.79 -9.48 -2.63
CA LEU A 83 10.32 -8.63 -3.73
C LEU A 83 9.64 -9.41 -4.84
N ASP A 84 10.23 -10.52 -5.29
CA ASP A 84 9.67 -11.33 -6.39
C ASP A 84 8.29 -11.89 -6.01
N ALA A 85 8.18 -12.49 -4.82
CA ALA A 85 6.92 -13.04 -4.32
C ALA A 85 5.84 -11.95 -4.19
N TYR A 86 6.20 -10.74 -3.73
CA TYR A 86 5.30 -9.62 -3.63
C TYR A 86 4.78 -9.16 -4.99
N LEU A 87 5.65 -9.02 -5.99
CA LEU A 87 5.27 -8.60 -7.34
C LEU A 87 4.43 -9.67 -8.06
N GLU A 88 4.81 -10.95 -7.92
CA GLU A 88 4.04 -12.06 -8.47
C GLU A 88 2.64 -12.16 -7.83
N GLU A 89 2.55 -11.97 -6.51
CA GLU A 89 1.27 -11.94 -5.80
C GLU A 89 0.40 -10.76 -6.26
N MET A 90 0.99 -9.59 -6.47
CA MET A 90 0.27 -8.41 -6.98
C MET A 90 -0.37 -8.71 -8.34
N ALA A 91 0.39 -9.24 -9.29
CA ALA A 91 -0.15 -9.62 -10.59
C ALA A 91 -1.22 -10.72 -10.50
N GLY A 92 -1.05 -11.68 -9.58
CA GLY A 92 -2.01 -12.79 -9.42
C GLY A 92 -3.30 -12.41 -8.67
N LYS A 93 -3.23 -11.49 -7.71
CA LYS A 93 -4.37 -11.11 -6.86
C LYS A 93 -5.22 -9.97 -7.43
N ILE A 94 -4.58 -9.04 -8.12
CA ILE A 94 -5.24 -7.83 -8.64
C ILE A 94 -4.87 -7.59 -10.13
N PRO A 95 -4.97 -8.61 -11.02
CA PRO A 95 -4.51 -8.51 -12.40
C PRO A 95 -5.15 -7.35 -13.15
N ASP A 96 -6.47 -7.18 -13.02
CA ASP A 96 -7.20 -6.10 -13.71
C ASP A 96 -6.70 -4.72 -13.30
N VAL A 97 -6.36 -4.53 -12.03
CA VAL A 97 -5.81 -3.25 -11.53
C VAL A 97 -4.39 -3.05 -12.04
N VAL A 98 -3.58 -4.09 -12.04
CA VAL A 98 -2.22 -4.06 -12.59
C VAL A 98 -2.26 -3.71 -14.07
N ASP A 99 -3.13 -4.36 -14.85
CA ASP A 99 -3.31 -4.06 -16.28
C ASP A 99 -3.80 -2.62 -16.51
N ASN A 100 -4.81 -2.16 -15.76
CA ASN A 100 -5.32 -0.79 -15.88
C ASN A 100 -4.29 0.28 -15.50
N ILE A 101 -3.31 -0.03 -14.67
CA ILE A 101 -2.25 0.91 -14.30
C ILE A 101 -1.09 0.86 -15.30
N TRP A 102 -0.48 -0.32 -15.50
CA TRP A 102 0.78 -0.44 -16.23
C TRP A 102 0.63 -0.60 -17.74
N SER A 103 -0.59 -0.89 -18.29
CA SER A 103 -0.83 -0.86 -19.75
C SER A 103 -0.57 0.51 -20.37
N HIS A 104 -0.55 1.55 -19.57
CA HIS A 104 -0.16 2.90 -19.98
C HIS A 104 1.36 3.12 -20.02
N CYS A 105 2.16 2.13 -19.66
CA CYS A 105 3.61 2.24 -19.54
C CYS A 105 4.34 1.46 -20.64
N VAL A 106 5.47 1.99 -21.08
CA VAL A 106 6.29 1.42 -22.15
C VAL A 106 6.84 0.06 -21.72
N GLY A 107 6.66 -0.94 -22.58
CA GLY A 107 7.24 -2.28 -22.40
C GLY A 107 6.53 -3.15 -21.35
N TYR A 108 5.36 -2.75 -20.89
CA TYR A 108 4.56 -3.56 -19.97
C TYR A 108 4.13 -4.89 -20.62
N PRO A 109 4.37 -6.06 -19.96
CA PRO A 109 4.13 -7.37 -20.58
C PRO A 109 2.70 -7.92 -20.36
N GLY A 110 1.87 -7.27 -19.54
CA GLY A 110 0.60 -7.80 -19.04
C GLY A 110 0.73 -8.47 -17.67
N ALA A 111 -0.40 -8.59 -16.97
CA ALA A 111 -0.48 -9.26 -15.66
C ALA A 111 -0.66 -10.79 -15.79
N ALA A 112 -0.96 -11.31 -16.98
CA ALA A 112 -1.23 -12.74 -17.21
C ALA A 112 -0.02 -13.64 -16.90
N ASP A 113 1.22 -13.11 -17.03
CA ASP A 113 2.45 -13.76 -16.60
C ASP A 113 3.06 -13.00 -15.41
N PRO A 114 2.82 -13.44 -14.16
CA PRO A 114 3.34 -12.77 -12.97
C PRO A 114 4.87 -12.66 -12.94
N LYS A 115 5.58 -13.62 -13.52
CA LYS A 115 7.05 -13.59 -13.57
C LYS A 115 7.56 -12.56 -14.57
N ALA A 116 6.93 -12.45 -15.74
CA ALA A 116 7.24 -11.40 -16.71
C ALA A 116 6.95 -10.02 -16.13
N PHE A 117 5.83 -9.87 -15.41
CA PHE A 117 5.51 -8.63 -14.69
C PHE A 117 6.57 -8.30 -13.64
N ALA A 118 6.96 -9.24 -12.78
CA ALA A 118 8.00 -9.03 -11.78
C ALA A 118 9.35 -8.65 -12.41
N ALA A 119 9.72 -9.29 -13.51
CA ALA A 119 10.92 -8.93 -14.26
C ALA A 119 10.86 -7.51 -14.84
N TYR A 120 9.70 -7.11 -15.39
CA TYR A 120 9.44 -5.76 -15.87
C TYR A 120 9.58 -4.73 -14.75
N MET A 121 8.95 -4.96 -13.60
CA MET A 121 9.01 -4.07 -12.44
C MET A 121 10.45 -3.90 -11.94
N LYS A 122 11.21 -4.97 -11.83
CA LYS A 122 12.63 -4.91 -11.45
C LYS A 122 13.47 -4.15 -12.46
N LYS A 123 13.16 -4.23 -13.76
CA LYS A 123 13.83 -3.42 -14.79
C LYS A 123 13.55 -1.93 -14.64
N CYS A 124 12.37 -1.56 -14.14
CA CYS A 124 11.97 -0.17 -13.88
C CYS A 124 12.32 0.30 -12.46
N GLN A 125 12.94 -0.55 -11.66
CA GLN A 125 13.28 -0.23 -10.27
C GLN A 125 14.42 0.78 -10.19
N ILE A 126 14.25 1.76 -9.30
CA ILE A 126 15.33 2.60 -8.81
C ILE A 126 15.80 2.00 -7.48
N GLU A 127 17.08 1.69 -7.39
CA GLU A 127 17.68 1.15 -6.18
C GLU A 127 17.62 2.18 -5.05
N THR A 128 17.14 1.73 -3.91
CA THR A 128 17.01 2.59 -2.72
C THR A 128 18.37 2.81 -2.08
N THR A 129 18.83 4.04 -2.04
CA THR A 129 20.11 4.41 -1.41
C THR A 129 20.03 4.36 0.11
N PHE A 130 18.89 4.79 0.69
CA PHE A 130 18.64 4.76 2.13
C PHE A 130 17.17 4.47 2.40
N PHE A 131 16.90 3.55 3.31
CA PHE A 131 15.58 3.22 3.78
C PHE A 131 15.57 3.06 5.29
N PHE A 132 14.69 3.80 5.96
CA PHE A 132 14.46 3.68 7.39
C PHE A 132 13.01 3.29 7.64
N ALA A 133 12.80 2.31 8.52
CA ALA A 133 11.49 1.95 9.03
C ALA A 133 11.62 1.65 10.53
N ASP A 134 10.87 2.37 11.34
CA ASP A 134 10.85 2.21 12.80
C ASP A 134 10.37 0.81 13.21
N VAL A 135 9.32 0.31 12.53
CA VAL A 135 8.73 -1.02 12.77
C VAL A 135 8.95 -1.90 11.55
N ASN A 136 10.17 -2.43 11.37
CA ASN A 136 10.57 -3.18 10.19
C ASN A 136 10.55 -4.71 10.37
N ASP A 137 10.35 -5.20 11.57
CA ASP A 137 10.38 -6.61 11.95
C ASP A 137 8.98 -7.25 12.07
N LYS A 138 7.91 -6.47 11.85
CA LYS A 138 6.52 -6.92 11.96
C LYS A 138 5.87 -7.13 10.59
N THR A 139 5.15 -8.25 10.48
CA THR A 139 4.29 -8.49 9.31
C THR A 139 3.05 -7.58 9.36
N VAL A 140 2.38 -7.41 8.21
CA VAL A 140 1.09 -6.74 8.14
C VAL A 140 0.07 -7.41 9.08
N GLU A 141 0.04 -8.75 9.11
CA GLU A 141 -0.82 -9.53 10.00
C GLU A 141 -0.56 -9.22 11.48
N GLN A 142 0.70 -9.21 11.91
CA GLN A 142 1.07 -8.87 13.29
C GLN A 142 0.65 -7.45 13.66
N THR A 143 0.82 -6.51 12.74
CA THR A 143 0.40 -5.12 12.94
C THR A 143 -1.12 -5.00 13.09
N LEU A 144 -1.88 -5.65 12.20
CA LEU A 144 -3.35 -5.68 12.27
C LEU A 144 -3.83 -6.32 13.58
N ARG A 145 -3.21 -7.42 14.00
CA ARG A 145 -3.53 -8.08 15.27
C ARG A 145 -3.26 -7.19 16.47
N ALA A 146 -2.14 -6.46 16.48
CA ALA A 146 -1.82 -5.53 17.55
C ALA A 146 -2.83 -4.37 17.64
N LEU A 147 -3.19 -3.78 16.50
CA LEU A 147 -4.19 -2.72 16.43
C LEU A 147 -5.57 -3.20 16.91
N GLN A 148 -6.01 -4.37 16.46
CA GLN A 148 -7.26 -4.99 16.92
C GLN A 148 -7.25 -5.21 18.43
N THR A 149 -6.16 -5.80 18.95
CA THR A 149 -6.01 -6.03 20.39
C THR A 149 -6.06 -4.72 21.17
N LYS A 150 -5.45 -3.65 20.67
CA LYS A 150 -5.52 -2.33 21.30
C LYS A 150 -6.96 -1.83 21.43
N VAL A 151 -7.76 -1.90 20.37
CA VAL A 151 -9.16 -1.45 20.39
C VAL A 151 -9.98 -2.25 21.40
N GLU A 152 -9.89 -3.58 21.35
CA GLU A 152 -10.59 -4.47 22.25
C GLU A 152 -10.16 -4.26 23.71
N PHE A 153 -8.88 -4.02 23.95
CA PHE A 153 -8.35 -3.78 25.30
C PHE A 153 -8.80 -2.42 25.86
N THR A 154 -8.89 -1.39 25.04
CA THR A 154 -9.44 -0.09 25.44
C THR A 154 -10.89 -0.24 25.90
N ALA A 155 -11.72 -0.91 25.11
CA ALA A 155 -13.10 -1.21 25.49
C ALA A 155 -13.19 -2.04 26.77
N PHE A 156 -12.30 -3.02 26.94
CA PHE A 156 -12.22 -3.82 28.18
C PHE A 156 -11.92 -2.95 29.39
N ILE A 157 -10.96 -2.03 29.29
CA ILE A 157 -10.63 -1.11 30.40
C ILE A 157 -11.83 -0.25 30.77
N GLU A 158 -12.51 0.35 29.77
CA GLU A 158 -13.68 1.21 29.99
C GLU A 158 -14.81 0.48 30.71
N GLN A 159 -15.09 -0.76 30.30
CA GLN A 159 -16.19 -1.58 30.85
C GLN A 159 -15.90 -2.14 32.25
N ASN A 160 -14.64 -2.19 32.67
CA ASN A 160 -14.23 -2.83 33.90
C ASN A 160 -13.70 -1.86 34.97
N GLN A 161 -13.98 -0.56 34.85
CA GLN A 161 -13.61 0.44 35.84
C GLN A 161 -14.30 0.13 37.19
N GLY A 162 -13.55 0.28 38.29
CA GLY A 162 -14.06 0.11 39.64
C GLY A 162 -14.31 -1.34 40.10
N ARG A 163 -13.97 -2.35 39.31
CA ARG A 163 -14.06 -3.76 39.71
C ARG A 163 -12.97 -4.14 40.70
N SER A 164 -13.30 -5.13 41.56
CA SER A 164 -12.29 -5.71 42.48
C SER A 164 -11.24 -6.49 41.69
N PRO A 165 -9.99 -6.66 42.27
CA PRO A 165 -8.93 -7.41 41.60
C PRO A 165 -9.34 -8.82 41.17
N ALA A 166 -10.06 -9.54 42.00
CA ALA A 166 -10.53 -10.89 41.70
C ALA A 166 -11.56 -10.95 40.55
N GLN A 167 -12.42 -9.94 40.46
CA GLN A 167 -13.34 -9.79 39.33
C GLN A 167 -12.58 -9.46 38.06
N LEU A 168 -11.67 -8.48 38.12
CA LEU A 168 -10.88 -8.05 36.99
C LEU A 168 -10.04 -9.19 36.40
N GLN A 169 -9.47 -10.04 37.25
CA GLN A 169 -8.70 -11.21 36.81
C GLN A 169 -9.57 -12.21 36.00
N ARG A 170 -10.79 -12.49 36.47
CA ARG A 170 -11.73 -13.38 35.75
C ARG A 170 -12.15 -12.78 34.41
N GLU A 171 -12.52 -11.50 34.41
CA GLU A 171 -12.94 -10.80 33.17
C GLU A 171 -11.78 -10.71 32.16
N PHE A 172 -10.56 -10.49 32.64
CA PHE A 172 -9.37 -10.46 31.78
C PHE A 172 -9.09 -11.83 31.15
N ALA A 173 -9.24 -12.92 31.88
CA ALA A 173 -9.08 -14.26 31.33
C ALA A 173 -10.10 -14.54 30.22
N ALA A 174 -11.37 -14.17 30.42
CA ALA A 174 -12.40 -14.30 29.41
C ALA A 174 -12.14 -13.38 28.19
N PHE A 175 -11.73 -12.15 28.44
CA PHE A 175 -11.33 -11.19 27.40
C PHE A 175 -10.23 -11.78 26.53
N TRP A 176 -9.16 -12.30 27.12
CA TRP A 176 -8.04 -12.84 26.38
C TRP A 176 -8.39 -14.03 25.51
N GLU A 177 -9.21 -14.97 26.05
CA GLU A 177 -9.74 -16.11 25.30
C GLU A 177 -10.58 -15.68 24.10
N ARG A 178 -11.34 -14.60 24.23
CA ARG A 178 -12.16 -14.03 23.16
C ARG A 178 -11.27 -13.36 22.09
N VAL A 179 -10.39 -12.45 22.49
CA VAL A 179 -9.59 -11.62 21.58
C VAL A 179 -8.65 -12.45 20.71
N ARG A 180 -8.01 -13.46 21.27
CA ARG A 180 -7.10 -14.33 20.52
C ARG A 180 -7.78 -15.14 19.41
N ARG A 181 -9.11 -15.30 19.47
CA ARG A 181 -9.92 -16.04 18.49
C ARG A 181 -10.60 -15.15 17.46
N LEU A 182 -10.52 -13.84 17.62
CA LEU A 182 -11.11 -12.92 16.65
C LEU A 182 -10.43 -13.09 15.28
N PRO A 183 -11.22 -13.05 14.18
CA PRO A 183 -10.63 -13.00 12.85
C PRO A 183 -9.82 -11.71 12.69
N LEU A 184 -8.80 -11.75 11.82
CA LEU A 184 -8.06 -10.54 11.49
C LEU A 184 -8.98 -9.54 10.77
N PRO A 185 -8.88 -8.26 11.11
CA PRO A 185 -9.57 -7.22 10.36
C PRO A 185 -8.96 -7.08 8.96
N PRO A 186 -9.73 -6.59 7.98
CA PRO A 186 -9.20 -6.33 6.65
C PRO A 186 -8.08 -5.28 6.72
N ALA A 187 -7.06 -5.42 5.87
CA ALA A 187 -6.01 -4.44 5.75
C ALA A 187 -6.61 -3.07 5.36
N GLY A 188 -6.06 -1.98 5.89
CA GLY A 188 -6.55 -0.63 5.63
C GLY A 188 -7.85 -0.24 6.35
N ALA A 189 -8.36 -1.05 7.27
CA ALA A 189 -9.51 -0.69 8.10
C ALA A 189 -9.19 0.54 8.97
N ARG A 190 -9.96 1.63 8.78
CA ARG A 190 -9.73 2.92 9.48
C ARG A 190 -9.94 2.85 10.99
N GLU A 191 -10.83 1.97 11.43
CA GLU A 191 -11.29 1.89 12.82
C GLU A 191 -10.21 1.37 13.79
N LEU A 192 -9.14 0.78 13.26
CA LEU A 192 -8.08 0.20 14.08
C LEU A 192 -7.02 1.21 14.58
N GLY A 193 -6.98 2.41 14.00
CA GLY A 193 -5.92 3.39 14.30
C GLY A 193 -6.36 4.67 14.99
N THR A 194 -7.62 5.02 14.94
CA THR A 194 -8.16 6.25 15.52
C THR A 194 -9.32 5.94 16.44
N GLY A 195 -9.17 6.19 17.72
CA GLY A 195 -10.29 6.24 18.67
C GLY A 195 -11.20 7.45 18.40
N GLN A 196 -11.42 7.82 17.14
CA GLN A 196 -12.36 8.85 16.73
C GLN A 196 -13.52 8.19 15.99
N ALA A 197 -14.67 8.29 16.63
CA ALA A 197 -15.96 8.01 16.05
C ALA A 197 -16.12 8.68 14.69
N ALA A 198 -16.77 7.97 13.77
CA ALA A 198 -17.28 8.50 12.53
C ALA A 198 -18.09 9.79 12.80
N GLY A 199 -17.58 10.88 12.30
CA GLY A 199 -18.23 12.18 12.35
C GLY A 199 -17.86 12.99 11.12
N ALA A 200 -18.81 13.12 10.20
CA ALA A 200 -18.92 13.91 8.98
C ALA A 200 -18.41 13.27 7.70
#